data_ceded0eaa82fbaf7eb032a77b7e71452
#
_entry.id   ceded0eaa82fbaf7eb032a77b7e71452
#
_cell.length_a   1.000
_cell.length_b   1.000
_cell.length_c   1.000
_cell.angle_alpha   90.00
_cell.angle_beta   90.00
_cell.angle_gamma   90.00
#
_symmetry.space_group_name_H-M   'P 1'
#
loop_
_entity.id
_entity.type
_entity.pdbx_description
1 polymer ?
#
loop_
_entity_poly.entity_id
_entity_poly.type
_entity_poly.pdbx_seq_one_letter_code
_entity_poly.pdbx_strand_id
1 'polypeptide(L)'
;MKIAIVGFGNMGKTFANGFINARFIDLNHLYVFKRSAIDNESLSSIPAKNIFYSLNPVLKEVDIVILAVKPQDFQSLASILKEYISEHHIILSVMAGVSINKIQHLLKVDKIIRCMPNLPSQIGLGTTVLTASESIDRKDLFIIQNLINTTGKSIFVEDEKLIDATTAVSGSGPAYVFYFMQAMIEAAQTMGFSKT
;
A
#
# COMPACT_ATOMS: atom_id res chain seq x y z
N MET A 1 -17.42 5.74 -4.85
CA MET A 1 -16.33 4.78 -4.53
C MET A 1 -15.91 4.99 -3.09
N LYS A 2 -15.87 3.91 -2.32
CA LYS A 2 -15.43 3.89 -0.92
C LYS A 2 -14.15 3.04 -0.83
N ILE A 3 -13.17 3.50 -0.07
CA ILE A 3 -11.85 2.83 0.06
C ILE A 3 -11.56 2.55 1.54
N ALA A 4 -11.10 1.35 1.84
CA ALA A 4 -10.56 1.00 3.15
C ALA A 4 -9.05 0.75 3.05
N ILE A 5 -8.28 1.32 3.97
CA ILE A 5 -6.86 1.02 4.16
C ILE A 5 -6.73 0.17 5.42
N VAL A 6 -6.33 -1.08 5.25
CA VAL A 6 -6.09 -2.03 6.34
C VAL A 6 -4.59 -2.10 6.59
N GLY A 7 -4.17 -1.54 7.72
CA GLY A 7 -2.77 -1.28 8.05
C GLY A 7 -2.36 0.17 7.75
N PHE A 8 -1.98 0.91 8.80
CA PHE A 8 -1.63 2.33 8.69
C PHE A 8 -0.18 2.60 9.08
N GLY A 9 0.73 1.75 8.56
CA GLY A 9 2.18 1.96 8.54
C GLY A 9 2.59 2.93 7.44
N ASN A 10 3.89 2.96 7.08
CA ASN A 10 4.43 3.88 6.09
C ASN A 10 3.64 3.88 4.76
N MET A 11 3.34 2.70 4.19
CA MET A 11 2.64 2.64 2.92
C MET A 11 1.15 3.00 3.03
N GLY A 12 0.46 2.58 4.10
CA GLY A 12 -0.94 2.99 4.31
C GLY A 12 -1.07 4.51 4.44
N LYS A 13 -0.15 5.16 5.16
CA LYS A 13 -0.06 6.62 5.26
C LYS A 13 0.24 7.27 3.91
N THR A 14 1.16 6.68 3.14
CA THR A 14 1.51 7.17 1.81
C THR A 14 0.30 7.24 0.88
N PHE A 15 -0.49 6.17 0.82
CA PHE A 15 -1.71 6.16 0.01
C PHE A 15 -2.75 7.15 0.53
N ALA A 16 -3.01 7.18 1.84
CA ALA A 16 -3.95 8.13 2.41
C ALA A 16 -3.57 9.59 2.08
N ASN A 17 -2.30 9.96 2.28
CA ASN A 17 -1.80 11.29 1.95
C ASN A 17 -1.88 11.57 0.44
N GLY A 18 -1.57 10.60 -0.41
CA GLY A 18 -1.71 10.70 -1.86
C GLY A 18 -3.15 11.02 -2.25
N PHE A 19 -4.13 10.34 -1.67
CA PHE A 19 -5.56 10.56 -1.93
C PHE A 19 -6.02 11.95 -1.46
N ILE A 20 -5.56 12.39 -0.29
CA ILE A 20 -5.87 13.69 0.29
C ILE A 20 -5.29 14.81 -0.60
N ASN A 21 -3.99 14.73 -0.92
CA ASN A 21 -3.29 15.75 -1.69
C ASN A 21 -3.81 15.86 -3.12
N ALA A 22 -4.13 14.74 -3.76
CA ALA A 22 -4.71 14.70 -5.10
C ALA A 22 -6.22 14.98 -5.13
N ARG A 23 -6.88 15.11 -3.98
CA ARG A 23 -8.34 15.17 -3.85
C ARG A 23 -9.02 14.03 -4.63
N PHE A 24 -8.41 12.85 -4.57
CA PHE A 24 -8.82 11.68 -5.35
C PHE A 24 -10.16 11.10 -4.87
N ILE A 25 -10.45 11.22 -3.58
CA ILE A 25 -11.64 10.68 -2.93
C ILE A 25 -12.23 11.71 -1.94
N ASP A 26 -13.53 11.67 -1.76
CA ASP A 26 -14.17 12.32 -0.60
C ASP A 26 -13.72 11.60 0.68
N LEU A 27 -13.18 12.37 1.63
CA LEU A 27 -12.64 11.83 2.88
C LEU A 27 -13.69 11.14 3.76
N ASN A 28 -14.98 11.43 3.54
CA ASN A 28 -16.08 10.67 4.15
C ASN A 28 -16.18 9.24 3.64
N HIS A 29 -15.54 8.93 2.51
CA HIS A 29 -15.49 7.62 1.88
C HIS A 29 -14.12 6.91 2.02
N LEU A 30 -13.20 7.49 2.79
CA LEU A 30 -11.91 6.88 3.13
C LEU A 30 -11.95 6.36 4.56
N TYR A 31 -11.75 5.05 4.71
CA TYR A 31 -11.76 4.34 5.99
C TYR A 31 -10.38 3.80 6.31
N VAL A 32 -9.95 3.93 7.57
CA VAL A 32 -8.63 3.50 8.02
C VAL A 32 -8.77 2.50 9.16
N PHE A 33 -8.12 1.36 9.02
CA PHE A 33 -8.03 0.31 10.04
C PHE A 33 -6.59 0.18 10.53
N LYS A 34 -6.34 0.47 11.81
CA LYS A 34 -5.00 0.45 12.42
C LYS A 34 -5.05 -0.21 13.81
N ARG A 35 -3.95 -0.82 14.25
CA ARG A 35 -3.88 -1.49 15.55
C ARG A 35 -3.61 -0.55 16.74
N SER A 36 -2.91 0.55 16.49
CA SER A 36 -2.40 1.44 17.53
C SER A 36 -3.03 2.82 17.46
N ALA A 37 -3.37 3.40 18.61
CA ALA A 37 -3.81 4.78 18.74
C ALA A 37 -2.67 5.81 18.58
N ILE A 38 -1.41 5.36 18.60
CA ILE A 38 -0.22 6.21 18.49
C ILE A 38 -0.10 6.75 17.06
N ASP A 39 0.01 8.05 16.89
CA ASP A 39 0.18 8.79 15.64
C ASP A 39 -1.14 9.35 15.05
N ASN A 40 -1.52 10.50 15.55
CA ASN A 40 -2.74 11.21 15.11
C ASN A 40 -2.47 12.33 14.09
N GLU A 41 -1.22 12.81 13.92
CA GLU A 41 -0.95 13.95 13.03
C GLU A 41 -1.25 13.63 11.56
N SER A 42 -0.86 12.44 11.09
CA SER A 42 -1.14 12.01 9.71
C SER A 42 -2.61 11.65 9.44
N LEU A 43 -3.45 11.63 10.47
CA LEU A 43 -4.88 11.31 10.38
C LEU A 43 -5.77 12.54 10.55
N SER A 44 -5.21 13.73 10.80
CA SER A 44 -5.98 14.95 11.13
C SER A 44 -6.98 15.35 10.04
N SER A 45 -6.72 15.01 8.79
CA SER A 45 -7.62 15.30 7.67
C SER A 45 -8.73 14.24 7.48
N ILE A 46 -8.60 13.06 8.07
CA ILE A 46 -9.59 11.98 7.95
C ILE A 46 -10.60 12.10 9.09
N PRO A 47 -11.92 12.09 8.82
CA PRO A 47 -12.92 12.14 9.87
C PRO A 47 -12.71 11.05 10.93
N ALA A 48 -12.72 11.40 12.21
CA ALA A 48 -12.47 10.47 13.31
C ALA A 48 -13.40 9.25 13.30
N LYS A 49 -14.63 9.41 12.83
CA LYS A 49 -15.62 8.33 12.63
C LYS A 49 -15.21 7.28 11.62
N ASN A 50 -14.23 7.58 10.75
CA ASN A 50 -13.71 6.69 9.70
C ASN A 50 -12.40 5.99 10.10
N ILE A 51 -11.94 6.18 11.35
CA ILE A 51 -10.72 5.58 11.88
C ILE A 51 -11.10 4.49 12.87
N PHE A 52 -10.68 3.25 12.59
CA PHE A 52 -11.04 2.08 13.37
C PHE A 52 -9.81 1.34 13.88
N TYR A 53 -9.91 0.79 15.08
CA TYR A 53 -8.85 0.01 15.74
C TYR A 53 -9.09 -1.50 15.66
N SER A 54 -10.21 -1.90 15.08
CA SER A 54 -10.57 -3.29 14.80
C SER A 54 -11.36 -3.36 13.49
N LEU A 55 -11.32 -4.52 12.82
CA LEU A 55 -12.19 -4.77 11.67
C LEU A 55 -13.65 -4.74 12.10
N ASN A 56 -14.51 -4.20 11.26
CA ASN A 56 -15.93 -4.04 11.56
C ASN A 56 -16.79 -4.10 10.27
N PRO A 57 -18.13 -4.13 10.37
CA PRO A 57 -19.03 -4.28 9.22
C PRO A 57 -18.95 -3.19 8.14
N VAL A 58 -18.37 -2.02 8.40
CA VAL A 58 -18.15 -0.96 7.39
C VAL A 58 -17.33 -1.50 6.21
N LEU A 59 -16.44 -2.48 6.44
CA LEU A 59 -15.69 -3.13 5.37
C LEU A 59 -16.57 -3.78 4.31
N LYS A 60 -17.79 -4.20 4.64
CA LYS A 60 -18.73 -4.79 3.67
C LYS A 60 -19.27 -3.77 2.66
N GLU A 61 -19.14 -2.48 2.96
CA GLU A 61 -19.68 -1.39 2.15
C GLU A 61 -18.64 -0.70 1.26
N VAL A 62 -17.35 -1.10 1.37
CA VAL A 62 -16.30 -0.47 0.57
C VAL A 62 -16.14 -1.17 -0.78
N ASP A 63 -15.63 -0.44 -1.77
CA ASP A 63 -15.38 -1.00 -3.11
C ASP A 63 -13.95 -1.56 -3.20
N ILE A 64 -12.99 -0.88 -2.54
CA ILE A 64 -11.56 -1.21 -2.61
C ILE A 64 -11.01 -1.38 -1.20
N VAL A 65 -10.28 -2.47 -0.98
CA VAL A 65 -9.54 -2.72 0.27
C VAL A 65 -8.05 -2.76 -0.03
N ILE A 66 -7.31 -1.81 0.54
CA ILE A 66 -5.85 -1.74 0.44
C ILE A 66 -5.24 -2.49 1.62
N LEU A 67 -4.52 -3.57 1.33
CA LEU A 67 -3.79 -4.35 2.33
C LEU A 67 -2.36 -3.81 2.47
N ALA A 68 -2.14 -2.99 3.50
CA ALA A 68 -0.86 -2.36 3.83
C ALA A 68 -0.30 -2.81 5.18
N VAL A 69 -0.58 -4.06 5.56
CA VAL A 69 -0.04 -4.72 6.75
C VAL A 69 1.29 -5.40 6.47
N LYS A 70 2.01 -5.78 7.51
CA LYS A 70 3.23 -6.59 7.36
C LYS A 70 2.86 -8.00 6.86
N PRO A 71 3.64 -8.61 5.94
CA PRO A 71 3.35 -9.94 5.39
C PRO A 71 3.14 -11.03 6.45
N GLN A 72 3.89 -10.99 7.55
CA GLN A 72 3.80 -11.95 8.64
C GLN A 72 2.48 -11.85 9.43
N ASP A 73 1.83 -10.68 9.43
CA ASP A 73 0.57 -10.46 10.14
C ASP A 73 -0.65 -10.85 9.27
N PHE A 74 -0.44 -11.07 7.96
CA PHE A 74 -1.55 -11.24 7.03
C PHE A 74 -2.37 -12.50 7.28
N GLN A 75 -1.75 -13.62 7.62
CA GLN A 75 -2.47 -14.88 7.80
C GLN A 75 -3.48 -14.81 8.95
N SER A 76 -3.09 -14.23 10.08
CA SER A 76 -3.99 -14.02 11.22
C SER A 76 -5.08 -12.98 10.91
N LEU A 77 -4.72 -11.91 10.19
CA LEU A 77 -5.66 -10.90 9.76
C LEU A 77 -6.70 -11.48 8.79
N ALA A 78 -6.28 -12.28 7.81
CA ALA A 78 -7.14 -12.85 6.79
C ALA A 78 -8.24 -13.75 7.38
N SER A 79 -7.96 -14.46 8.48
CA SER A 79 -8.96 -15.31 9.15
C SER A 79 -10.16 -14.52 9.67
N ILE A 80 -9.98 -13.24 10.00
CA ILE A 80 -11.04 -12.32 10.45
C ILE A 80 -11.57 -11.52 9.27
N LEU A 81 -10.68 -11.01 8.41
CA LEU A 81 -11.02 -10.12 7.30
C LEU A 81 -11.98 -10.78 6.31
N LYS A 82 -11.83 -12.09 6.05
CA LYS A 82 -12.70 -12.86 5.15
C LYS A 82 -14.20 -12.81 5.52
N GLU A 83 -14.55 -12.47 6.76
CA GLU A 83 -15.97 -12.34 7.20
C GLU A 83 -16.61 -11.04 6.69
N TYR A 84 -15.79 -10.11 6.25
CA TYR A 84 -16.20 -8.78 5.76
C TYR A 84 -15.96 -8.59 4.26
N ILE A 85 -15.19 -9.48 3.63
CA ILE A 85 -14.84 -9.39 2.20
C ILE A 85 -15.72 -10.32 1.38
N SER A 86 -16.08 -9.90 0.17
CA SER A 86 -16.88 -10.66 -0.80
C SER A 86 -16.44 -10.34 -2.22
N GLU A 87 -17.03 -10.97 -3.22
CA GLU A 87 -16.62 -10.90 -4.65
C GLU A 87 -16.69 -9.50 -5.28
N HIS A 88 -17.46 -8.58 -4.69
CA HIS A 88 -17.52 -7.21 -5.23
C HIS A 88 -16.28 -6.37 -4.89
N HIS A 89 -15.51 -6.76 -3.88
CA HIS A 89 -14.33 -6.02 -3.46
C HIS A 89 -13.16 -6.20 -4.42
N ILE A 90 -12.46 -5.10 -4.68
CA ILE A 90 -11.12 -5.14 -5.27
C ILE A 90 -10.10 -5.09 -4.14
N ILE A 91 -9.24 -6.08 -4.06
CA ILE A 91 -8.15 -6.12 -3.08
C ILE A 91 -6.88 -5.61 -3.72
N LEU A 92 -6.36 -4.50 -3.23
CA LEU A 92 -5.06 -3.94 -3.60
C LEU A 92 -4.03 -4.28 -2.53
N SER A 93 -3.08 -5.16 -2.85
CA SER A 93 -2.03 -5.58 -1.92
C SER A 93 -0.70 -4.89 -2.19
N VAL A 94 -0.11 -4.30 -1.15
CA VAL A 94 1.27 -3.76 -1.16
C VAL A 94 2.22 -4.63 -0.33
N MET A 95 1.81 -5.85 0.01
CA MET A 95 2.59 -6.75 0.85
C MET A 95 3.70 -7.43 0.04
N ALA A 96 4.95 -7.29 0.48
CA ALA A 96 6.08 -7.99 -0.12
C ALA A 96 5.97 -9.52 0.08
N GLY A 97 6.27 -10.31 -0.96
CA GLY A 97 6.33 -11.76 -0.87
C GLY A 97 4.99 -12.47 -0.63
N VAL A 98 3.84 -11.77 -0.79
CA VAL A 98 2.51 -12.38 -0.67
C VAL A 98 1.88 -12.40 -2.06
N SER A 99 1.76 -13.60 -2.64
CA SER A 99 1.24 -13.78 -4.00
C SER A 99 -0.28 -13.59 -4.10
N ILE A 100 -0.75 -13.29 -5.32
CA ILE A 100 -2.18 -13.21 -5.66
C ILE A 100 -2.88 -14.49 -5.23
N ASN A 101 -2.35 -15.64 -5.60
CA ASN A 101 -2.93 -16.96 -5.26
C ASN A 101 -3.09 -17.13 -3.73
N LYS A 102 -2.09 -16.73 -2.94
CA LYS A 102 -2.18 -16.80 -1.48
C LYS A 102 -3.29 -15.89 -0.93
N ILE A 103 -3.45 -14.69 -1.48
CA ILE A 103 -4.51 -13.75 -1.06
C ILE A 103 -5.88 -14.32 -1.42
N GLN A 104 -6.07 -14.80 -2.66
CA GLN A 104 -7.30 -15.44 -3.13
C GLN A 104 -7.69 -16.64 -2.24
N HIS A 105 -6.72 -17.51 -1.95
CA HIS A 105 -6.96 -18.70 -1.11
C HIS A 105 -7.42 -18.33 0.31
N LEU A 106 -6.81 -17.31 0.92
CA LEU A 106 -7.11 -16.92 2.29
C LEU A 106 -8.40 -16.08 2.42
N LEU A 107 -8.67 -15.19 1.48
CA LEU A 107 -9.83 -14.29 1.53
C LEU A 107 -11.04 -14.83 0.78
N LYS A 108 -10.89 -15.85 -0.08
CA LYS A 108 -11.93 -16.41 -0.94
C LYS A 108 -12.59 -15.39 -1.87
N VAL A 109 -11.74 -14.54 -2.50
CA VAL A 109 -12.16 -13.53 -3.48
C VAL A 109 -11.19 -13.55 -4.66
N ASP A 110 -11.67 -13.17 -5.84
CA ASP A 110 -10.91 -13.33 -7.09
C ASP A 110 -10.26 -12.03 -7.57
N LYS A 111 -10.85 -10.88 -7.28
CA LYS A 111 -10.38 -9.58 -7.75
C LYS A 111 -9.20 -9.06 -6.92
N ILE A 112 -7.98 -9.45 -7.30
CA ILE A 112 -6.75 -9.07 -6.61
C ILE A 112 -5.84 -8.28 -7.55
N ILE A 113 -5.33 -7.16 -7.07
CA ILE A 113 -4.20 -6.45 -7.68
C ILE A 113 -3.07 -6.45 -6.66
N ARG A 114 -1.91 -6.94 -7.08
CA ARG A 114 -0.69 -6.89 -6.29
C ARG A 114 0.20 -5.80 -6.82
N CYS A 115 0.74 -4.97 -5.96
CA CYS A 115 1.65 -3.91 -6.38
C CYS A 115 2.81 -3.74 -5.40
N MET A 116 3.90 -3.18 -5.91
CA MET A 116 5.10 -2.87 -5.16
C MET A 116 5.48 -1.41 -5.39
N PRO A 117 5.07 -0.51 -4.49
CA PRO A 117 5.54 0.86 -4.44
C PRO A 117 6.98 0.95 -3.91
N ASN A 118 7.57 2.12 -4.02
CA ASN A 118 8.90 2.41 -3.47
C ASN A 118 8.85 3.66 -2.56
N LEU A 119 9.95 3.94 -1.86
CA LEU A 119 10.03 5.01 -0.87
C LEU A 119 9.66 6.41 -1.41
N PRO A 120 10.06 6.83 -2.65
CA PRO A 120 9.67 8.12 -3.21
C PRO A 120 8.15 8.32 -3.34
N SER A 121 7.33 7.27 -3.25
CA SER A 121 5.87 7.39 -3.20
C SER A 121 5.38 8.29 -2.07
N GLN A 122 6.13 8.42 -0.97
CA GLN A 122 5.79 9.29 0.16
C GLN A 122 5.71 10.77 -0.22
N ILE A 123 6.41 11.17 -1.27
CA ILE A 123 6.44 12.55 -1.78
C ILE A 123 5.82 12.68 -3.18
N GLY A 124 5.04 11.68 -3.61
CA GLY A 124 4.38 11.71 -4.92
C GLY A 124 5.29 11.42 -6.12
N LEU A 125 6.53 10.99 -5.90
CA LEU A 125 7.54 10.70 -6.93
C LEU A 125 7.85 9.20 -7.03
N GLY A 126 6.94 8.35 -6.56
CA GLY A 126 7.10 6.90 -6.57
C GLY A 126 7.00 6.29 -7.96
N THR A 127 7.52 5.08 -8.06
CA THR A 127 7.21 4.16 -9.17
C THR A 127 6.67 2.88 -8.56
N THR A 128 5.42 2.56 -8.90
CA THR A 128 4.74 1.37 -8.41
C THR A 128 4.54 0.40 -9.55
N VAL A 129 5.13 -0.79 -9.46
CA VAL A 129 4.85 -1.88 -10.40
C VAL A 129 3.67 -2.68 -9.90
N LEU A 130 2.74 -3.05 -10.78
CA LEU A 130 1.54 -3.79 -10.42
C LEU A 130 1.23 -4.91 -11.41
N THR A 131 0.57 -5.93 -10.90
CA THR A 131 -0.03 -7.01 -11.67
C THR A 131 -1.41 -7.33 -11.13
N ALA A 132 -2.24 -8.01 -11.90
CA ALA A 132 -3.63 -8.27 -11.55
C ALA A 132 -4.00 -9.74 -11.76
N SER A 133 -4.97 -10.23 -11.00
CA SER A 133 -5.64 -11.51 -11.29
C SER A 133 -6.47 -11.41 -12.57
N GLU A 134 -6.76 -12.54 -13.19
CA GLU A 134 -7.57 -12.64 -14.42
C GLU A 134 -8.99 -12.06 -14.26
N SER A 135 -9.51 -12.04 -13.04
CA SER A 135 -10.84 -11.51 -12.72
C SER A 135 -10.93 -9.98 -12.69
N ILE A 136 -9.79 -9.28 -12.79
CA ILE A 136 -9.75 -7.82 -12.88
C ILE A 136 -10.01 -7.39 -14.32
N ASP A 137 -11.08 -6.65 -14.53
CA ASP A 137 -11.39 -6.07 -15.84
C ASP A 137 -10.61 -4.76 -16.10
N ARG A 138 -10.72 -4.26 -17.35
CA ARG A 138 -10.01 -3.03 -17.77
C ARG A 138 -10.46 -1.81 -16.98
N LYS A 139 -11.72 -1.74 -16.56
CA LYS A 139 -12.27 -0.62 -15.79
C LYS A 139 -11.69 -0.63 -14.37
N ASP A 140 -11.69 -1.79 -13.72
CA ASP A 140 -11.12 -1.97 -12.39
C ASP A 140 -9.63 -1.62 -12.40
N LEU A 141 -8.88 -2.14 -13.39
CA LEU A 141 -7.47 -1.83 -13.55
C LEU A 141 -7.20 -0.34 -13.72
N PHE A 142 -7.99 0.34 -14.57
CA PHE A 142 -7.87 1.79 -14.79
C PHE A 142 -8.12 2.59 -13.50
N ILE A 143 -9.14 2.23 -12.71
CA ILE A 143 -9.42 2.86 -11.41
C ILE A 143 -8.22 2.71 -10.47
N ILE A 144 -7.67 1.50 -10.36
CA ILE A 144 -6.54 1.24 -9.47
C ILE A 144 -5.26 1.93 -9.95
N GLN A 145 -5.00 2.00 -11.25
CA GLN A 145 -3.86 2.76 -11.76
C GLN A 145 -3.97 4.26 -11.44
N ASN A 146 -5.14 4.85 -11.58
CA ASN A 146 -5.36 6.25 -11.20
C ASN A 146 -5.18 6.46 -9.68
N LEU A 147 -5.64 5.51 -8.86
CA LEU A 147 -5.42 5.51 -7.42
C LEU A 147 -3.92 5.48 -7.09
N ILE A 148 -3.16 4.57 -7.68
CA ILE A 148 -1.71 4.45 -7.49
C ILE A 148 -0.98 5.71 -7.98
N ASN A 149 -1.43 6.29 -9.08
CA ASN A 149 -0.82 7.48 -9.67
C ASN A 149 -0.93 8.73 -8.77
N THR A 150 -1.73 8.73 -7.72
CA THR A 150 -1.70 9.77 -6.68
C THR A 150 -0.39 9.79 -5.89
N THR A 151 0.39 8.72 -5.94
CA THR A 151 1.68 8.58 -5.23
C THR A 151 2.89 8.53 -6.17
N GLY A 152 2.67 8.72 -7.49
CA GLY A 152 3.72 8.71 -8.50
C GLY A 152 3.25 8.11 -9.82
N LYS A 153 4.02 7.17 -10.38
CA LYS A 153 3.71 6.48 -11.65
C LYS A 153 3.42 5.00 -11.41
N SER A 154 2.53 4.42 -12.20
CA SER A 154 2.24 2.99 -12.20
C SER A 154 2.75 2.32 -13.49
N ILE A 155 3.28 1.09 -13.35
CA ILE A 155 3.74 0.24 -14.45
C ILE A 155 3.05 -1.11 -14.29
N PHE A 156 2.24 -1.51 -15.28
CA PHE A 156 1.61 -2.82 -15.29
C PHE A 156 2.55 -3.87 -15.90
N VAL A 157 2.61 -5.04 -15.26
CA VAL A 157 3.34 -6.22 -15.75
C VAL A 157 2.41 -7.43 -15.71
N GLU A 158 2.54 -8.32 -16.71
CA GLU A 158 1.72 -9.54 -16.77
C GLU A 158 2.26 -10.64 -15.85
N ASP A 159 3.58 -10.79 -15.76
CA ASP A 159 4.20 -11.82 -14.93
C ASP A 159 4.34 -11.34 -13.47
N GLU A 160 3.61 -11.99 -12.56
CA GLU A 160 3.65 -11.70 -11.12
C GLU A 160 5.06 -11.82 -10.52
N LYS A 161 5.94 -12.64 -11.08
CA LYS A 161 7.32 -12.81 -10.60
C LYS A 161 8.11 -11.50 -10.68
N LEU A 162 7.76 -10.60 -11.61
CA LEU A 162 8.39 -9.29 -11.72
C LEU A 162 8.10 -8.38 -10.51
N ILE A 163 7.03 -8.63 -9.75
CA ILE A 163 6.76 -7.91 -8.51
C ILE A 163 7.81 -8.23 -7.43
N ASP A 164 8.25 -9.48 -7.36
CA ASP A 164 9.30 -9.87 -6.40
C ASP A 164 10.67 -9.32 -6.82
N ALA A 165 10.98 -9.34 -8.13
CA ALA A 165 12.17 -8.67 -8.66
C ALA A 165 12.14 -7.15 -8.42
N THR A 166 10.97 -6.52 -8.59
CA THR A 166 10.76 -5.10 -8.29
C THR A 166 11.00 -4.81 -6.81
N THR A 167 10.59 -5.68 -5.91
CA THR A 167 10.82 -5.54 -4.47
C THR A 167 12.33 -5.44 -4.19
N ALA A 168 13.15 -6.29 -4.80
CA ALA A 168 14.59 -6.28 -4.61
C ALA A 168 15.26 -5.02 -5.20
N VAL A 169 14.87 -4.60 -6.39
CA VAL A 169 15.52 -3.51 -7.13
C VAL A 169 14.97 -2.14 -6.74
N SER A 170 13.66 -1.94 -6.84
CA SER A 170 13.01 -0.63 -6.65
C SER A 170 12.50 -0.43 -5.23
N GLY A 171 11.94 -1.45 -4.60
CA GLY A 171 11.45 -1.38 -3.23
C GLY A 171 12.57 -1.19 -2.21
N SER A 172 13.63 -1.99 -2.31
CA SER A 172 14.82 -1.94 -1.44
C SER A 172 15.90 -0.98 -1.94
N GLY A 173 15.88 -0.61 -3.22
CA GLY A 173 16.89 0.23 -3.88
C GLY A 173 17.27 1.51 -3.12
N PRO A 174 16.32 2.31 -2.64
CA PRO A 174 16.63 3.52 -1.87
C PRO A 174 17.49 3.22 -0.63
N ALA A 175 17.27 2.10 0.06
CA ALA A 175 18.06 1.73 1.23
C ALA A 175 19.52 1.44 0.87
N TYR A 176 19.79 0.82 -0.28
CA TYR A 176 21.15 0.56 -0.76
C TYR A 176 21.88 1.87 -1.08
N VAL A 177 21.18 2.80 -1.74
CA VAL A 177 21.74 4.12 -2.07
C VAL A 177 22.06 4.90 -0.79
N PHE A 178 21.14 4.95 0.18
CA PHE A 178 21.39 5.65 1.44
C PHE A 178 22.52 5.00 2.24
N TYR A 179 22.63 3.68 2.24
CA TYR A 179 23.73 2.99 2.89
C TYR A 179 25.09 3.33 2.25
N PHE A 180 25.15 3.39 0.92
CA PHE A 180 26.35 3.81 0.20
C PHE A 180 26.72 5.27 0.49
N MET A 181 25.73 6.18 0.45
CA MET A 181 25.93 7.59 0.80
C MET A 181 26.46 7.75 2.24
N GLN A 182 25.91 7.00 3.19
CA GLN A 182 26.35 7.01 4.58
C GLN A 182 27.83 6.59 4.70
N ALA A 183 28.23 5.52 4.03
CA ALA A 183 29.61 5.08 4.01
C ALA A 183 30.57 6.13 3.43
N MET A 184 30.16 6.85 2.38
CA MET A 184 30.94 7.96 1.82
C MET A 184 31.11 9.12 2.81
N ILE A 185 30.02 9.48 3.53
CA ILE A 185 30.06 10.53 4.55
C ILE A 185 31.00 10.15 5.69
N GLU A 186 30.94 8.91 6.18
CA GLU A 186 31.83 8.41 7.23
C GLU A 186 33.31 8.43 6.80
N ALA A 187 33.57 8.02 5.57
CA ALA A 187 34.94 8.09 5.01
C ALA A 187 35.45 9.53 4.93
N ALA A 188 34.62 10.48 4.45
CA ALA A 188 35.00 11.88 4.39
C ALA A 188 35.30 12.48 5.78
N GLN A 189 34.48 12.14 6.79
CA GLN A 189 34.73 12.55 8.18
C GLN A 189 36.06 12.01 8.72
N THR A 190 36.39 10.75 8.40
CA THR A 190 37.66 10.15 8.76
C THR A 190 38.87 10.90 8.12
N MET A 191 38.65 11.46 6.94
CA MET A 191 39.65 12.30 6.22
C MET A 191 39.70 13.74 6.73
N GLY A 192 38.89 14.12 7.73
CA GLY A 192 38.92 15.47 8.35
C GLY A 192 37.89 16.46 7.82
N PHE A 193 36.94 16.02 6.97
CA PHE A 193 35.83 16.90 6.57
C PHE A 193 34.83 17.08 7.71
N SER A 194 34.25 18.28 7.82
CA SER A 194 33.20 18.57 8.80
C SER A 194 31.87 17.95 8.41
N LYS A 195 30.97 17.82 9.38
CA LYS A 195 29.63 17.23 9.23
C LYS A 195 28.59 18.23 8.70
N THR A 196 29.02 19.34 8.13
CA THR A 196 28.12 20.38 7.58
C THR A 196 27.69 20.06 6.16
#